data_a3616e88f844bbf5c1135c5c96dc2cc5
#
_entry.id   a3616e88f844bbf5c1135c5c96dc2cc5
#
_cell.length_a   1.000
_cell.length_b   1.000
_cell.length_c   1.000
_cell.angle_alpha   90.00
_cell.angle_beta   90.00
_cell.angle_gamma   90.00
#
_symmetry.space_group_name_H-M   'P 1'
#
loop_
_entity.id
_entity.type
_entity.pdbx_description
1 polymer ?
#
loop_
_entity_poly.entity_id
_entity_poly.type
_entity_poly.pdbx_seq_one_letter_code
_entity_poly.pdbx_strand_id
1 'polypeptide(L)'
;MQQEVAKLGVPMCKSLEIGECDEGIYILQTWIDGKDANEVIPYLADSEQYALGLEAGKILKKIHSIPALENQQDWETRINDKADLRIRKYNECPLKYDNGQAFIDFINANRCLLKGRPQVFQHGDYHIGNMMIGNDNMRLRKSLT
;
A
#
# COMPACT_ATOMS: atom_id res chain seq x y z
N MET A 1 -4.29 -9.14 -10.31
CA MET A 1 -4.06 -7.77 -9.78
C MET A 1 -2.68 -7.21 -10.16
N GLN A 2 -1.55 -7.85 -9.82
CA GLN A 2 -0.21 -7.41 -10.26
C GLN A 2 -0.11 -7.19 -11.77
N GLN A 3 -0.71 -8.08 -12.57
CA GLN A 3 -0.73 -7.95 -14.03
C GLN A 3 -1.48 -6.69 -14.52
N GLU A 4 -2.56 -6.30 -13.85
CA GLU A 4 -3.30 -5.08 -14.21
C GLU A 4 -2.46 -3.82 -13.90
N VAL A 5 -1.78 -3.80 -12.75
CA VAL A 5 -0.86 -2.70 -12.39
C VAL A 5 0.31 -2.62 -13.39
N ALA A 6 0.84 -3.76 -13.80
CA ALA A 6 1.93 -3.83 -14.78
C ALA A 6 1.53 -3.26 -16.16
N LYS A 7 0.28 -3.48 -16.61
CA LYS A 7 -0.27 -2.91 -17.86
C LYS A 7 -0.30 -1.38 -17.87
N LEU A 8 -0.38 -0.75 -16.70
CA LEU A 8 -0.34 0.72 -16.56
C LEU A 8 1.08 1.31 -16.66
N GLY A 9 2.08 0.48 -16.91
CA GLY A 9 3.48 0.92 -16.96
C GLY A 9 4.02 1.40 -15.62
N VAL A 10 3.49 0.86 -14.51
CA VAL A 10 4.04 1.11 -13.16
C VAL A 10 5.38 0.39 -13.06
N PRO A 11 6.47 1.09 -12.67
CA PRO A 11 7.77 0.47 -12.50
C PRO A 11 7.78 -0.43 -11.26
N MET A 12 7.68 -1.74 -11.47
CA MET A 12 7.61 -2.75 -10.40
C MET A 12 8.27 -4.05 -10.83
N CYS A 13 8.59 -4.92 -9.86
CA CYS A 13 8.97 -6.28 -10.16
C CYS A 13 7.83 -7.01 -10.88
N LYS A 14 8.17 -7.87 -11.83
CA LYS A 14 7.19 -8.66 -12.59
C LYS A 14 7.17 -10.08 -12.05
N SER A 15 5.97 -10.60 -11.80
CA SER A 15 5.81 -12.02 -11.51
C SER A 15 6.16 -12.84 -12.75
N LEU A 16 7.12 -13.75 -12.61
CA LEU A 16 7.56 -14.66 -13.65
C LEU A 16 6.83 -16.01 -13.53
N GLU A 17 6.68 -16.46 -12.28
CA GLU A 17 6.07 -17.75 -11.97
C GLU A 17 5.39 -17.70 -10.62
N ILE A 18 4.31 -18.44 -10.47
CA ILE A 18 3.65 -18.74 -9.20
C ILE A 18 3.51 -20.26 -9.15
N GLY A 19 4.04 -20.89 -8.12
CA GLY A 19 4.02 -22.34 -7.96
C GLY A 19 3.82 -22.77 -6.52
N GLU A 20 3.70 -24.08 -6.35
CA GLU A 20 3.61 -24.73 -5.04
C GLU A 20 4.88 -25.55 -4.79
N CYS A 21 5.32 -25.61 -3.56
CA CYS A 21 6.39 -26.47 -3.08
C CYS A 21 6.01 -27.01 -1.69
N ASP A 22 6.84 -27.88 -1.13
CA ASP A 22 6.59 -28.53 0.15
C ASP A 22 6.39 -27.53 1.30
N GLU A 23 6.96 -26.33 1.17
CA GLU A 23 6.87 -25.25 2.18
C GLU A 23 5.69 -24.29 1.94
N GLY A 24 4.95 -24.43 0.84
CA GLY A 24 3.79 -23.60 0.51
C GLY A 24 3.81 -23.01 -0.91
N ILE A 25 3.23 -21.82 -1.06
CA ILE A 25 3.16 -21.12 -2.36
C ILE A 25 4.36 -20.18 -2.49
N TYR A 26 5.06 -20.26 -3.63
CA TYR A 26 6.13 -19.32 -3.96
C TYR A 26 5.76 -18.44 -5.15
N ILE A 27 6.37 -17.25 -5.20
CA ILE A 27 6.29 -16.32 -6.34
C ILE A 27 7.71 -15.98 -6.79
N LEU A 28 8.06 -16.38 -7.99
CA LEU A 28 9.29 -15.94 -8.65
C LEU A 28 9.06 -14.59 -9.32
N GLN A 29 9.92 -13.61 -9.04
CA GLN A 29 9.79 -12.26 -9.58
C GLN A 29 11.10 -11.77 -10.20
N THR A 30 11.02 -10.80 -11.11
CA THR A 30 12.22 -10.09 -11.58
C THR A 30 12.86 -9.31 -10.44
N TRP A 31 14.18 -9.25 -10.45
CA TRP A 31 14.94 -8.40 -9.53
C TRP A 31 14.86 -6.94 -9.97
N ILE A 32 14.88 -6.02 -8.98
CA ILE A 32 15.02 -4.58 -9.20
C ILE A 32 16.45 -4.20 -8.81
N ASP A 33 17.23 -3.74 -9.79
CA ASP A 33 18.55 -3.20 -9.53
C ASP A 33 18.44 -1.77 -9.01
N GLY A 34 18.80 -1.56 -7.75
CA GLY A 34 18.65 -0.29 -7.05
C GLY A 34 19.00 -0.39 -5.57
N LYS A 35 18.76 0.71 -4.86
CA LYS A 35 18.96 0.81 -3.41
C LYS A 35 17.62 1.05 -2.72
N ASP A 36 17.52 0.62 -1.47
CA ASP A 36 16.34 0.90 -0.64
C ASP A 36 16.12 2.42 -0.54
N ALA A 37 14.88 2.85 -0.77
CA ALA A 37 14.54 4.27 -0.71
C ALA A 37 14.73 4.87 0.69
N ASN A 38 14.53 4.08 1.77
CA ASN A 38 14.83 4.53 3.13
C ASN A 38 16.31 4.89 3.33
N GLU A 39 17.20 4.17 2.63
CA GLU A 39 18.65 4.41 2.77
C GLU A 39 19.13 5.59 1.92
N VAL A 40 18.44 5.88 0.81
CA VAL A 40 18.88 6.90 -0.15
C VAL A 40 18.25 8.26 0.10
N ILE A 41 16.94 8.32 0.30
CA ILE A 41 16.17 9.56 0.36
C ILE A 41 16.68 10.54 1.42
N PRO A 42 17.08 10.12 2.65
CA PRO A 42 17.57 11.06 3.67
C PRO A 42 18.82 11.86 3.28
N TYR A 43 19.56 11.39 2.29
CA TYR A 43 20.83 12.03 1.84
C TYR A 43 20.66 12.84 0.56
N LEU A 44 19.46 12.89 -0.01
CA LEU A 44 19.15 13.69 -1.19
C LEU A 44 18.84 15.14 -0.81
N ALA A 45 19.06 16.06 -1.76
CA ALA A 45 18.59 17.43 -1.60
C ALA A 45 17.05 17.50 -1.52
N ASP A 46 16.51 18.50 -0.82
CA ASP A 46 15.06 18.66 -0.63
C ASP A 46 14.29 18.67 -1.96
N SER A 47 14.85 19.29 -3.00
CA SER A 47 14.26 19.32 -4.34
C SER A 47 14.18 17.95 -4.98
N GLU A 48 15.15 17.07 -4.74
CA GLU A 48 15.16 15.68 -5.23
C GLU A 48 14.17 14.83 -4.46
N GLN A 49 14.12 14.98 -3.13
CA GLN A 49 13.12 14.31 -2.29
C GLN A 49 11.69 14.67 -2.72
N TYR A 50 11.46 15.98 -2.97
CA TYR A 50 10.17 16.46 -3.47
C TYR A 50 9.81 15.86 -4.84
N ALA A 51 10.77 15.81 -5.77
CA ALA A 51 10.56 15.24 -7.10
C ALA A 51 10.19 13.74 -7.03
N LEU A 52 10.89 12.97 -6.18
CA LEU A 52 10.56 11.55 -5.94
C LEU A 52 9.19 11.37 -5.30
N GLY A 53 8.82 12.23 -4.34
CA GLY A 53 7.49 12.23 -3.74
C GLY A 53 6.39 12.51 -4.75
N LEU A 54 6.62 13.45 -5.67
CA LEU A 54 5.68 13.75 -6.75
C LEU A 54 5.55 12.58 -7.73
N GLU A 55 6.66 11.91 -8.07
CA GLU A 55 6.65 10.70 -8.90
C GLU A 55 5.87 9.57 -8.22
N ALA A 56 6.13 9.32 -6.94
CA ALA A 56 5.40 8.35 -6.14
C ALA A 56 3.88 8.63 -6.15
N GLY A 57 3.47 9.87 -5.96
CA GLY A 57 2.07 10.28 -6.04
C GLY A 57 1.43 10.03 -7.41
N LYS A 58 2.17 10.28 -8.50
CA LYS A 58 1.70 9.97 -9.87
C LYS A 58 1.54 8.47 -10.09
N ILE A 59 2.45 7.65 -9.58
CA ILE A 59 2.35 6.19 -9.63
C ILE A 59 1.12 5.71 -8.84
N LEU A 60 0.94 6.20 -7.62
CA LEU A 60 -0.22 5.85 -6.80
C LEU A 60 -1.54 6.22 -7.48
N LYS A 61 -1.60 7.39 -8.12
CA LYS A 61 -2.78 7.80 -8.90
C LYS A 61 -3.07 6.82 -10.05
N LYS A 62 -2.05 6.30 -10.74
CA LYS A 62 -2.23 5.27 -11.77
C LYS A 62 -2.79 3.97 -11.15
N ILE A 63 -2.25 3.53 -10.03
CA ILE A 63 -2.75 2.34 -9.33
C ILE A 63 -4.22 2.51 -8.94
N HIS A 64 -4.60 3.67 -8.44
CA HIS A 64 -5.97 4.01 -8.06
C HIS A 64 -6.90 4.24 -9.27
N SER A 65 -6.43 4.18 -10.51
CA SER A 65 -7.30 4.17 -11.70
C SER A 65 -7.89 2.79 -12.01
N ILE A 66 -7.40 1.73 -11.36
CA ILE A 66 -7.95 0.39 -11.51
C ILE A 66 -9.23 0.30 -10.67
N PRO A 67 -10.39 -0.01 -11.28
CA PRO A 67 -11.63 -0.17 -10.53
C PRO A 67 -11.56 -1.38 -9.60
N ALA A 68 -12.28 -1.33 -8.50
CA ALA A 68 -12.49 -2.50 -7.65
C ALA A 68 -13.26 -3.59 -8.42
N LEU A 69 -13.12 -4.85 -8.00
CA LEU A 69 -13.89 -5.95 -8.57
C LEU A 69 -15.39 -5.74 -8.29
N GLU A 70 -16.25 -6.07 -9.26
CA GLU A 70 -17.70 -5.86 -9.17
C GLU A 70 -18.35 -6.55 -7.97
N ASN A 71 -17.81 -7.69 -7.56
CA ASN A 71 -18.31 -8.46 -6.40
C ASN A 71 -17.66 -8.08 -5.07
N GLN A 72 -16.84 -7.04 -5.04
CA GLN A 72 -16.20 -6.59 -3.82
C GLN A 72 -17.15 -5.71 -3.02
N GLN A 73 -17.28 -5.99 -1.71
CA GLN A 73 -17.98 -5.13 -0.77
C GLN A 73 -17.50 -3.68 -0.89
N ASP A 74 -18.43 -2.72 -0.83
CA ASP A 74 -18.10 -1.30 -0.92
C ASP A 74 -17.13 -0.86 0.18
N TRP A 75 -16.40 0.21 -0.10
CA TRP A 75 -15.34 0.68 0.78
C TRP A 75 -15.84 1.07 2.18
N GLU A 76 -16.98 1.77 2.27
CA GLU A 76 -17.54 2.22 3.52
C GLU A 76 -17.87 1.03 4.42
N THR A 77 -18.61 0.06 3.90
CA THR A 77 -18.99 -1.14 4.63
C THR A 77 -17.77 -1.95 5.05
N ARG A 78 -16.86 -2.22 4.12
CA ARG A 78 -15.64 -3.00 4.39
C ARG A 78 -14.75 -2.39 5.47
N ILE A 79 -14.56 -1.06 5.46
CA ILE A 79 -13.70 -0.40 6.44
C ILE A 79 -14.41 -0.31 7.79
N ASN A 80 -15.73 -0.09 7.82
CA ASN A 80 -16.50 -0.12 9.06
C ASN A 80 -16.46 -1.49 9.71
N ASP A 81 -16.70 -2.57 8.97
CA ASP A 81 -16.62 -3.96 9.48
C ASP A 81 -15.22 -4.26 10.04
N LYS A 82 -14.18 -3.83 9.33
CA LYS A 82 -12.80 -3.98 9.78
C LYS A 82 -12.52 -3.18 11.06
N ALA A 83 -13.02 -1.96 11.16
CA ALA A 83 -12.88 -1.12 12.35
C ALA A 83 -13.61 -1.76 13.55
N ASP A 84 -14.84 -2.22 13.37
CA ASP A 84 -15.63 -2.87 14.42
C ASP A 84 -14.97 -4.15 14.93
N LEU A 85 -14.45 -4.97 14.02
CA LEU A 85 -13.68 -6.15 14.39
C LEU A 85 -12.43 -5.79 15.21
N ARG A 86 -11.70 -4.75 14.82
CA ARG A 86 -10.47 -4.32 15.51
C ARG A 86 -10.78 -3.72 16.88
N ILE A 87 -11.82 -2.90 16.98
CA ILE A 87 -12.28 -2.32 18.24
C ILE A 87 -12.71 -3.42 19.20
N ARG A 88 -13.49 -4.41 18.73
CA ARG A 88 -13.88 -5.57 19.55
C ARG A 88 -12.66 -6.32 20.08
N LYS A 89 -11.71 -6.69 19.19
CA LYS A 89 -10.47 -7.38 19.59
C LYS A 89 -9.65 -6.58 20.59
N TYR A 90 -9.58 -5.25 20.41
CA TYR A 90 -8.91 -4.38 21.38
C TYR A 90 -9.61 -4.40 22.74
N ASN A 91 -10.94 -4.36 22.78
CA ASN A 91 -11.72 -4.40 24.02
C ASN A 91 -11.59 -5.74 24.76
N GLU A 92 -11.39 -6.84 24.03
CA GLU A 92 -11.15 -8.18 24.59
C GLU A 92 -9.69 -8.39 25.04
N CYS A 93 -8.75 -7.60 24.52
CA CYS A 93 -7.34 -7.73 24.83
C CYS A 93 -7.06 -7.27 26.27
N PRO A 94 -6.31 -8.02 27.10
CA PRO A 94 -5.95 -7.61 28.44
C PRO A 94 -4.96 -6.43 28.46
N LEU A 95 -4.16 -6.28 27.39
CA LEU A 95 -3.25 -5.15 27.23
C LEU A 95 -3.99 -3.97 26.66
N LYS A 96 -3.91 -2.83 27.32
CA LYS A 96 -4.53 -1.57 26.87
C LYS A 96 -3.45 -0.52 26.60
N TYR A 97 -3.74 0.29 25.60
CA TYR A 97 -2.92 1.45 25.26
C TYR A 97 -3.37 2.64 26.11
N ASP A 98 -2.42 3.45 26.59
CA ASP A 98 -2.75 4.74 27.19
C ASP A 98 -3.55 5.55 26.16
N ASN A 99 -4.66 6.14 26.58
CA ASN A 99 -5.60 6.84 25.69
C ASN A 99 -6.23 5.99 24.57
N GLY A 100 -6.23 4.67 24.65
CA GLY A 100 -6.82 3.79 23.63
C GLY A 100 -8.28 4.11 23.33
N GLN A 101 -9.06 4.56 24.33
CA GLN A 101 -10.44 4.97 24.13
C GLN A 101 -10.56 6.21 23.21
N ALA A 102 -9.65 7.15 23.30
CA ALA A 102 -9.65 8.35 22.45
C ALA A 102 -9.48 8.00 20.96
N PHE A 103 -8.70 6.95 20.62
CA PHE A 103 -8.60 6.44 19.25
C PHE A 103 -9.92 5.82 18.76
N ILE A 104 -10.61 5.08 19.62
CA ILE A 104 -11.91 4.49 19.31
C ILE A 104 -12.94 5.59 19.06
N ASP A 105 -12.99 6.61 19.94
CA ASP A 105 -13.90 7.74 19.83
C ASP A 105 -13.62 8.52 18.54
N PHE A 106 -12.35 8.75 18.20
CA PHE A 106 -11.95 9.40 16.96
C PHE A 106 -12.41 8.61 15.73
N ILE A 107 -12.23 7.29 15.71
CA ILE A 107 -12.67 6.43 14.61
C ILE A 107 -14.19 6.55 14.45
N ASN A 108 -14.94 6.44 15.56
CA ASN A 108 -16.40 6.48 15.53
C ASN A 108 -16.94 7.84 15.08
N ALA A 109 -16.35 8.94 15.55
CA ALA A 109 -16.72 10.29 15.17
C ALA A 109 -16.47 10.60 13.68
N ASN A 110 -15.52 9.89 13.04
CA ASN A 110 -15.09 10.16 11.67
C ASN A 110 -15.56 9.13 10.63
N ARG A 111 -16.42 8.18 10.99
CA ARG A 111 -16.95 7.16 10.05
C ARG A 111 -17.63 7.76 8.83
N CYS A 112 -18.24 8.93 8.96
CA CYS A 112 -18.86 9.65 7.85
C CYS A 112 -17.89 9.99 6.70
N LEU A 113 -16.58 10.08 6.98
CA LEU A 113 -15.54 10.32 5.97
C LEU A 113 -15.34 9.14 5.01
N LEU A 114 -15.86 7.96 5.32
CA LEU A 114 -15.80 6.77 4.47
C LEU A 114 -16.86 6.80 3.36
N LYS A 115 -17.91 7.62 3.55
CA LYS A 115 -19.04 7.69 2.62
C LYS A 115 -18.63 8.20 1.24
N GLY A 116 -19.13 7.52 0.20
CA GLY A 116 -18.94 7.94 -1.18
C GLY A 116 -17.49 7.88 -1.69
N ARG A 117 -16.60 7.13 -1.04
CA ARG A 117 -15.22 6.94 -1.50
C ARG A 117 -15.19 6.14 -2.81
N PRO A 118 -14.29 6.49 -3.76
CA PRO A 118 -14.14 5.76 -4.99
C PRO A 118 -13.86 4.27 -4.75
N GLN A 119 -14.56 3.41 -5.48
CA GLN A 119 -14.33 1.96 -5.45
C GLN A 119 -13.20 1.60 -6.41
N VAL A 120 -11.97 1.72 -5.94
CA VAL A 120 -10.76 1.49 -6.73
C VAL A 120 -9.81 0.56 -5.99
N PHE A 121 -8.87 -0.02 -6.75
CA PHE A 121 -7.81 -0.82 -6.16
C PHE A 121 -6.95 0.03 -5.23
N GLN A 122 -6.75 -0.44 -4.01
CA GLN A 122 -5.91 0.18 -3.00
C GLN A 122 -4.64 -0.65 -2.82
N HIS A 123 -3.49 0.01 -2.82
CA HIS A 123 -2.24 -0.68 -2.52
C HIS A 123 -2.18 -1.17 -1.07
N GLY A 124 -2.65 -0.35 -0.14
CA GLY A 124 -2.74 -0.69 1.29
C GLY A 124 -1.46 -0.45 2.09
N ASP A 125 -0.29 -0.46 1.45
CA ASP A 125 1.01 -0.31 2.11
C ASP A 125 2.01 0.48 1.24
N TYR A 126 1.59 1.65 0.76
CA TYR A 126 2.38 2.49 -0.14
C TYR A 126 3.24 3.47 0.64
N HIS A 127 4.45 3.06 0.96
CA HIS A 127 5.43 3.89 1.68
C HIS A 127 6.86 3.62 1.19
N ILE A 128 7.82 4.46 1.59
CA ILE A 128 9.21 4.42 1.11
C ILE A 128 9.92 3.09 1.40
N GLY A 129 9.56 2.37 2.48
CA GLY A 129 10.13 1.07 2.80
C GLY A 129 9.75 -0.04 1.80
N ASN A 130 8.79 0.21 0.90
CA ASN A 130 8.42 -0.69 -0.18
C ASN A 130 8.83 -0.12 -1.55
N MET A 131 9.85 0.75 -1.58
CA MET A 131 10.32 1.39 -2.79
C MET A 131 11.84 1.26 -2.94
N MET A 132 12.29 1.15 -4.19
CA MET A 132 13.69 1.13 -4.57
C MET A 132 14.00 2.36 -5.42
N ILE A 133 15.18 2.94 -5.24
CA ILE A 133 15.72 3.95 -6.14
C ILE A 133 16.61 3.23 -7.15
N GLY A 134 16.18 3.21 -8.41
CA GLY A 134 16.96 2.56 -9.48
C GLY A 134 18.29 3.27 -9.76
N ASN A 135 19.30 2.52 -10.13
CA ASN A 135 20.63 3.04 -10.45
C ASN A 135 20.64 3.87 -11.76
N ASP A 136 19.63 3.68 -12.61
CA ASP A 136 19.42 4.40 -13.86
C ASP A 136 18.53 5.64 -13.64
N ASN A 137 19.12 6.81 -13.41
CA ASN A 137 18.47 8.11 -13.31
C ASN A 137 17.58 8.37 -12.08
N MET A 138 17.89 7.84 -10.91
CA MET A 138 17.20 8.10 -9.64
C MET A 138 15.65 7.99 -9.74
N ARG A 139 15.15 6.96 -10.42
CA ARG A 139 13.71 6.72 -10.55
C ARG A 139 13.23 5.76 -9.49
N LEU A 140 12.04 6.05 -8.94
CA LEU A 140 11.36 5.14 -8.03
C LEU A 140 10.96 3.86 -8.74
N ARG A 141 11.30 2.73 -8.12
CA ARG A 141 10.85 1.39 -8.50
C ARG A 141 10.22 0.73 -7.28
N LYS A 142 9.23 -0.08 -7.50
CA LYS A 142 8.48 -0.67 -6.41
C LYS A 142 8.83 -2.14 -6.21
N SER A 143 9.17 -2.50 -4.97
CA SER A 143 9.06 -3.87 -4.48
C SER A 143 7.61 -4.13 -4.07
N LEU A 144 6.98 -5.16 -4.60
CA LEU A 144 5.71 -5.67 -4.13
C LEU A 144 6.02 -6.89 -3.28
N THR A 145 6.09 -6.71 -1.98
CA THR A 145 6.02 -7.81 -1.01
C THR A 145 4.60 -8.03 -0.60
#